data_12eefc5b9ad349c28c549eb376602521
#
_entry.id   12eefc5b9ad349c28c549eb376602521
#
_cell.length_a   1.000
_cell.length_b   1.000
_cell.length_c   1.000
_cell.angle_alpha   90.00
_cell.angle_beta   90.00
_cell.angle_gamma   90.00
#
_symmetry.space_group_name_H-M   'P 1'
#
loop_
_entity.id
_entity.type
_entity.pdbx_description
1 polymer ?
#
loop_
_entity_poly.entity_id
_entity_poly.type
_entity_poly.pdbx_seq_one_letter_code
_entity_poly.pdbx_strand_id
1 'polypeptide(L)'
;MRKKRPVLPLVLAVILAVGMFQPMPAAAANLYFTGINDSVAPLTSSSMPYWSGGTLYVPYTVFDANQNGVGVSLGLYTSYNHRSHIVTIFNLKQMLVFDLERGTCRDDMTGAAYDARAVMRYGKPYVPLYVVCSVFGLEYSYNQLSYISQGYLVRIKSADAVLDDGLFIDRARELINNRLRDYTQSLSPAETTPTIPVSPSEPPEVDGGNVATYLAFRCESADGLSAILNTLDGTGQYALFFLAPQVIEEEGGLVRRILGTGHSVGILAWEGEKEALSRGRLALEELAHTRTTLAYVPDGARAGLEEQGWVCWKETLYLEPGDSVGGTAFAGTVLNRLGTR
;
A
#
# COMPACT_ATOMS: atom_id res chain seq x y z
N MET A 1 -61.42 -16.73 -37.82
CA MET A 1 -60.33 -15.92 -38.41
C MET A 1 -59.42 -15.44 -37.30
N ARG A 2 -58.27 -16.09 -37.13
CA ARG A 2 -57.20 -15.67 -36.11
C ARG A 2 -56.30 -14.60 -36.72
N LYS A 3 -56.41 -13.36 -36.24
CA LYS A 3 -55.50 -12.27 -36.64
C LYS A 3 -54.07 -12.56 -36.16
N LYS A 4 -53.14 -12.83 -37.07
CA LYS A 4 -51.69 -12.87 -36.82
C LYS A 4 -51.21 -11.45 -36.45
N ARG A 5 -50.75 -11.25 -35.23
CA ARG A 5 -50.12 -10.00 -34.79
C ARG A 5 -48.71 -9.92 -35.42
N PRO A 6 -48.30 -8.77 -35.95
CA PRO A 6 -46.98 -8.62 -36.54
C PRO A 6 -45.91 -8.61 -35.46
N VAL A 7 -45.12 -9.68 -35.39
CA VAL A 7 -43.97 -9.81 -34.44
C VAL A 7 -42.73 -9.06 -34.99
N LEU A 8 -42.74 -8.77 -36.30
CA LEU A 8 -41.58 -8.15 -36.98
C LEU A 8 -41.15 -6.77 -36.46
N PRO A 9 -42.05 -5.80 -36.13
CA PRO A 9 -41.60 -4.50 -35.62
C PRO A 9 -41.06 -4.56 -34.21
N LEU A 10 -41.44 -5.54 -33.38
CA LEU A 10 -40.93 -5.69 -32.03
C LEU A 10 -39.46 -6.20 -32.02
N VAL A 11 -39.14 -7.13 -32.92
CA VAL A 11 -37.77 -7.65 -33.06
C VAL A 11 -36.82 -6.56 -33.59
N LEU A 12 -37.28 -5.73 -34.53
CA LEU A 12 -36.46 -4.62 -35.06
C LEU A 12 -36.19 -3.53 -33.98
N ALA A 13 -37.17 -3.27 -33.10
CA ALA A 13 -37.02 -2.34 -32.01
C ALA A 13 -36.02 -2.83 -30.92
N VAL A 14 -35.98 -4.13 -30.66
CA VAL A 14 -35.04 -4.74 -29.73
C VAL A 14 -33.60 -4.71 -30.28
N ILE A 15 -33.43 -4.99 -31.59
CA ILE A 15 -32.10 -4.92 -32.25
C ILE A 15 -31.58 -3.49 -32.29
N LEU A 16 -32.41 -2.47 -32.50
CA LEU A 16 -32.03 -1.06 -32.43
C LEU A 16 -31.68 -0.62 -31.01
N ALA A 17 -32.35 -1.13 -29.97
CA ALA A 17 -32.04 -0.82 -28.58
C ALA A 17 -30.73 -1.43 -28.11
N VAL A 18 -30.38 -2.64 -28.56
CA VAL A 18 -29.09 -3.30 -28.23
C VAL A 18 -27.90 -2.63 -28.94
N GLY A 19 -28.14 -2.07 -30.17
CA GLY A 19 -27.11 -1.36 -30.92
C GLY A 19 -26.69 0.02 -30.35
N MET A 20 -27.46 0.58 -29.40
CA MET A 20 -27.15 1.89 -28.81
C MET A 20 -26.31 1.80 -27.52
N PHE A 21 -26.04 0.63 -26.97
CA PHE A 21 -25.06 0.43 -25.90
C PHE A 21 -23.68 0.15 -26.50
N GLN A 22 -23.13 1.13 -27.21
CA GLN A 22 -21.69 1.18 -27.40
C GLN A 22 -21.07 1.46 -26.03
N PRO A 23 -20.14 0.63 -25.53
CA PRO A 23 -19.39 1.01 -24.34
C PRO A 23 -18.67 2.33 -24.69
N MET A 24 -19.05 3.42 -24.04
CA MET A 24 -18.31 4.65 -24.14
C MET A 24 -16.86 4.30 -23.76
N PRO A 25 -15.85 4.65 -24.59
CA PRO A 25 -14.48 4.45 -24.19
C PRO A 25 -14.31 5.16 -22.85
N ALA A 26 -13.93 4.39 -21.82
CA ALA A 26 -13.61 4.97 -20.51
C ALA A 26 -12.60 6.08 -20.80
N ALA A 27 -12.93 7.33 -20.49
CA ALA A 27 -12.02 8.43 -20.65
C ALA A 27 -10.73 8.05 -19.92
N ALA A 28 -9.61 8.04 -20.64
CA ALA A 28 -8.35 7.64 -20.05
C ALA A 28 -8.10 8.50 -18.81
N ALA A 29 -7.96 7.87 -17.66
CA ALA A 29 -7.79 8.58 -16.40
C ALA A 29 -6.44 9.32 -16.41
N ASN A 30 -6.41 10.56 -15.92
CA ASN A 30 -5.16 11.29 -15.78
C ASN A 30 -4.19 10.54 -14.85
N LEU A 31 -2.94 10.47 -15.27
CA LEU A 31 -1.85 9.85 -14.53
C LEU A 31 -1.01 10.95 -13.87
N TYR A 32 -0.86 10.88 -12.55
CA TYR A 32 -0.09 11.86 -11.79
C TYR A 32 1.14 11.21 -11.17
N PHE A 33 2.31 11.53 -11.69
CA PHE A 33 3.60 11.12 -11.12
C PHE A 33 3.99 12.08 -10.01
N THR A 34 4.71 11.57 -9.02
CA THR A 34 5.22 12.39 -7.90
C THR A 34 6.72 12.53 -8.01
N GLY A 35 7.20 13.77 -8.09
CA GLY A 35 8.60 14.14 -7.94
C GLY A 35 8.88 14.65 -6.53
N ILE A 36 10.00 14.25 -5.94
CA ILE A 36 10.46 14.70 -4.64
C ILE A 36 11.91 15.17 -4.81
N ASN A 37 12.14 16.47 -4.73
CA ASN A 37 13.38 17.10 -5.16
C ASN A 37 13.77 16.61 -6.58
N ASP A 38 14.90 15.95 -6.74
CA ASP A 38 15.40 15.45 -8.01
C ASP A 38 15.17 13.93 -8.22
N SER A 39 14.14 13.37 -7.56
CA SER A 39 13.79 11.96 -7.63
C SER A 39 12.33 11.73 -8.00
N VAL A 40 12.01 10.60 -8.64
CA VAL A 40 10.64 10.20 -9.01
C VAL A 40 10.18 9.05 -8.13
N ALA A 41 9.13 9.27 -7.36
CA ALA A 41 8.55 8.27 -6.48
C ALA A 41 7.91 7.10 -7.27
N PRO A 42 7.74 5.92 -6.65
CA PRO A 42 6.97 4.83 -7.24
C PRO A 42 5.54 5.24 -7.55
N LEU A 43 5.03 4.79 -8.71
CA LEU A 43 3.66 5.05 -9.14
C LEU A 43 2.77 3.87 -8.79
N THR A 44 1.80 4.10 -7.93
CA THR A 44 0.75 3.11 -7.58
C THR A 44 -0.59 3.81 -7.46
N SER A 45 -1.69 3.07 -7.51
CA SER A 45 -3.03 3.66 -7.32
C SER A 45 -3.16 4.40 -5.98
N SER A 46 -2.48 3.91 -4.92
CA SER A 46 -2.52 4.50 -3.57
C SER A 46 -1.42 5.54 -3.30
N SER A 47 -0.49 5.77 -4.24
CA SER A 47 0.54 6.82 -4.14
C SER A 47 0.29 8.00 -5.10
N MET A 48 -0.62 7.83 -6.04
CA MET A 48 -0.90 8.81 -7.08
C MET A 48 -1.60 10.04 -6.52
N PRO A 49 -1.07 11.26 -6.75
CA PRO A 49 -1.79 12.50 -6.49
C PRO A 49 -3.13 12.57 -7.24
N TYR A 50 -4.05 13.37 -6.78
CA TYR A 50 -5.30 13.61 -7.50
C TYR A 50 -5.93 14.97 -7.18
N TRP A 51 -6.76 15.44 -8.10
CA TRP A 51 -7.55 16.65 -7.92
C TRP A 51 -8.94 16.32 -7.38
N SER A 52 -9.38 17.09 -6.39
CA SER A 52 -10.75 17.07 -5.88
C SER A 52 -11.19 18.48 -5.48
N GLY A 53 -12.31 18.94 -6.05
CA GLY A 53 -12.85 20.25 -5.72
C GLY A 53 -11.87 21.42 -5.96
N GLY A 54 -10.98 21.32 -6.96
CA GLY A 54 -9.97 22.34 -7.24
C GLY A 54 -8.72 22.27 -6.34
N THR A 55 -8.64 21.27 -5.45
CA THR A 55 -7.49 21.06 -4.57
C THR A 55 -6.71 19.84 -5.01
N LEU A 56 -5.37 19.97 -5.08
CA LEU A 56 -4.46 18.87 -5.35
C LEU A 56 -4.10 18.16 -4.04
N TYR A 57 -4.40 16.88 -3.98
CA TYR A 57 -4.14 16.02 -2.84
C TYR A 57 -2.99 15.06 -3.13
N VAL A 58 -2.16 14.84 -2.12
CA VAL A 58 -1.06 13.84 -2.15
C VAL A 58 -1.15 12.96 -0.90
N PRO A 59 -0.68 11.70 -0.95
CA PRO A 59 -0.56 10.89 0.26
C PRO A 59 0.34 11.59 1.29
N TYR A 60 -0.04 11.58 2.55
CA TYR A 60 0.77 12.19 3.61
C TYR A 60 2.20 11.65 3.67
N THR A 61 2.39 10.40 3.25
CA THR A 61 3.68 9.69 3.25
C THR A 61 4.72 10.27 2.30
N VAL A 62 4.33 11.10 1.30
CA VAL A 62 5.31 11.70 0.37
C VAL A 62 6.29 12.65 1.06
N PHE A 63 5.91 13.19 2.23
CA PHE A 63 6.72 14.17 2.96
C PHE A 63 7.79 13.53 3.86
N ASP A 64 7.75 12.23 4.08
CA ASP A 64 8.67 11.50 4.95
C ASP A 64 9.63 10.61 4.14
N ALA A 65 10.93 10.82 4.30
CA ALA A 65 11.96 10.06 3.59
C ALA A 65 11.85 8.55 3.80
N ASN A 66 11.40 8.11 4.97
CA ASN A 66 11.25 6.69 5.30
C ASN A 66 10.02 6.06 4.64
N GLN A 67 9.08 6.87 4.13
CA GLN A 67 7.78 6.40 3.62
C GLN A 67 7.54 6.75 2.14
N ASN A 68 8.30 7.66 1.55
CA ASN A 68 8.06 8.17 0.20
C ASN A 68 8.58 7.27 -0.94
N GLY A 69 9.25 6.17 -0.60
CA GLY A 69 9.72 5.17 -1.56
C GLY A 69 10.96 5.55 -2.36
N VAL A 70 11.57 6.72 -2.12
CA VAL A 70 12.83 7.17 -2.74
C VAL A 70 13.88 7.58 -1.71
N GLY A 71 13.54 7.62 -0.41
CA GLY A 71 14.46 7.97 0.66
C GLY A 71 14.92 9.44 0.63
N VAL A 72 14.25 10.31 -0.13
CA VAL A 72 14.62 11.74 -0.25
C VAL A 72 13.93 12.53 0.84
N SER A 73 14.71 13.22 1.67
CA SER A 73 14.19 14.04 2.75
C SER A 73 13.73 15.41 2.25
N LEU A 74 12.53 15.81 2.71
CA LEU A 74 12.02 17.17 2.63
C LEU A 74 12.15 17.91 3.97
N GLY A 75 12.90 17.33 4.93
CA GLY A 75 13.04 17.87 6.29
C GLY A 75 11.80 17.65 7.16
N LEU A 76 10.91 16.75 6.77
CA LEU A 76 9.64 16.48 7.43
C LEU A 76 9.54 15.02 7.86
N TYR A 77 8.73 14.80 8.89
CA TYR A 77 8.30 13.49 9.38
C TYR A 77 6.79 13.44 9.37
N THR A 78 6.25 12.22 9.22
CA THR A 78 4.80 12.04 9.19
C THR A 78 4.37 10.90 10.08
N SER A 79 3.15 11.00 10.62
CA SER A 79 2.49 9.92 11.33
C SER A 79 0.99 9.94 11.09
N TYR A 80 0.38 8.77 11.16
CA TYR A 80 -1.07 8.61 11.14
C TYR A 80 -1.52 7.73 12.29
N ASN A 81 -2.40 8.28 13.12
CA ASN A 81 -3.02 7.53 14.20
C ASN A 81 -4.38 6.99 13.74
N HIS A 82 -4.46 5.68 13.52
CA HIS A 82 -5.66 5.00 13.04
C HIS A 82 -6.83 5.03 14.04
N ARG A 83 -6.57 5.17 15.35
CA ARG A 83 -7.64 5.19 16.37
C ARG A 83 -8.31 6.55 16.50
N SER A 84 -7.53 7.61 16.40
CA SER A 84 -8.02 9.00 16.50
C SER A 84 -8.25 9.65 15.14
N HIS A 85 -7.94 8.94 14.04
CA HIS A 85 -8.03 9.45 12.67
C HIS A 85 -7.28 10.77 12.45
N ILE A 86 -6.10 10.89 13.08
CA ILE A 86 -5.27 12.10 13.03
C ILE A 86 -4.01 11.84 12.21
N VAL A 87 -3.78 12.69 11.20
CA VAL A 87 -2.50 12.79 10.49
C VAL A 87 -1.71 13.95 11.05
N THR A 88 -0.43 13.70 11.33
CA THR A 88 0.50 14.74 11.77
C THR A 88 1.67 14.79 10.78
N ILE A 89 2.00 16.01 10.31
CA ILE A 89 3.20 16.31 9.51
C ILE A 89 3.99 17.33 10.30
N PHE A 90 5.26 17.08 10.57
CA PHE A 90 6.01 17.91 11.50
C PHE A 90 7.51 17.97 11.21
N ASN A 91 8.13 19.00 11.74
CA ASN A 91 9.57 19.15 11.93
C ASN A 91 9.85 19.72 13.33
N LEU A 92 11.08 20.16 13.58
CA LEU A 92 11.45 20.73 14.89
C LEU A 92 10.76 22.08 15.21
N LYS A 93 10.15 22.75 14.25
CA LYS A 93 9.60 24.09 14.38
C LYS A 93 8.07 24.17 14.24
N GLN A 94 7.47 23.23 13.55
CA GLN A 94 6.05 23.26 13.15
C GLN A 94 5.44 21.86 13.23
N MET A 95 4.15 21.79 13.56
CA MET A 95 3.41 20.54 13.68
C MET A 95 2.00 20.72 13.10
N LEU A 96 1.83 20.35 11.85
CA LEU A 96 0.55 20.44 11.16
C LEU A 96 -0.26 19.18 11.43
N VAL A 97 -1.46 19.35 11.98
CA VAL A 97 -2.36 18.27 12.41
C VAL A 97 -3.65 18.34 11.61
N PHE A 98 -3.98 17.22 10.94
CA PHE A 98 -5.26 17.03 10.27
C PHE A 98 -6.10 16.04 11.06
N ASP A 99 -7.27 16.47 11.50
CA ASP A 99 -8.29 15.60 12.10
C ASP A 99 -9.28 15.21 10.99
N LEU A 100 -9.26 13.93 10.59
CA LEU A 100 -10.09 13.43 9.49
C LEU A 100 -11.58 13.31 9.90
N GLU A 101 -11.87 13.10 11.18
CA GLU A 101 -13.25 13.00 11.67
C GLU A 101 -13.91 14.38 11.71
N ARG A 102 -13.21 15.38 12.24
CA ARG A 102 -13.70 16.74 12.33
C ARG A 102 -13.53 17.53 11.03
N GLY A 103 -12.70 17.03 10.11
CA GLY A 103 -12.36 17.74 8.87
C GLY A 103 -11.61 19.04 9.11
N THR A 104 -10.76 19.11 10.14
CA THR A 104 -10.03 20.32 10.53
C THR A 104 -8.53 20.18 10.31
N CYS A 105 -7.86 21.31 10.12
CA CYS A 105 -6.41 21.43 9.99
C CYS A 105 -5.90 22.58 10.85
N ARG A 106 -4.85 22.33 11.65
CA ARG A 106 -4.22 23.34 12.49
C ARG A 106 -2.74 23.07 12.69
N ASP A 107 -2.00 24.09 12.99
CA ASP A 107 -0.63 23.97 13.51
C ASP A 107 -0.68 23.92 15.05
N ASP A 108 -0.32 22.79 15.64
CA ASP A 108 -0.36 22.60 17.10
C ASP A 108 0.74 23.40 17.84
N MET A 109 1.78 23.89 17.14
CA MET A 109 2.82 24.72 17.75
C MET A 109 2.40 26.18 17.85
N THR A 110 1.69 26.70 16.87
CA THR A 110 1.28 28.11 16.79
C THR A 110 -0.18 28.35 17.12
N GLY A 111 -1.01 27.30 17.06
CA GLY A 111 -2.46 27.38 17.18
C GLY A 111 -3.17 27.90 15.92
N ALA A 112 -2.45 28.15 14.84
CA ALA A 112 -3.03 28.63 13.58
C ALA A 112 -3.94 27.56 12.96
N ALA A 113 -5.17 27.94 12.58
CA ALA A 113 -6.10 27.08 11.87
C ALA A 113 -6.06 27.37 10.36
N TYR A 114 -6.22 26.31 9.57
CA TYR A 114 -6.21 26.38 8.10
C TYR A 114 -7.55 25.87 7.56
N ASP A 115 -8.10 26.52 6.55
CA ASP A 115 -9.28 26.05 5.83
C ASP A 115 -8.88 24.94 4.87
N ALA A 116 -8.63 23.78 5.44
CA ALA A 116 -8.13 22.60 4.74
C ALA A 116 -8.53 21.33 5.48
N ARG A 117 -8.73 20.25 4.75
CA ARG A 117 -9.03 18.94 5.34
C ARG A 117 -8.26 17.83 4.62
N ALA A 118 -7.82 16.84 5.38
CA ALA A 118 -7.35 15.58 4.82
C ALA A 118 -8.55 14.69 4.46
N VAL A 119 -8.34 13.76 3.53
CA VAL A 119 -9.36 12.82 3.07
C VAL A 119 -8.78 11.42 2.99
N MET A 120 -9.61 10.40 3.22
CA MET A 120 -9.21 9.00 3.04
C MET A 120 -9.40 8.59 1.59
N ARG A 121 -8.37 7.96 1.00
CA ARG A 121 -8.43 7.35 -0.32
C ARG A 121 -7.59 6.08 -0.34
N TYR A 122 -8.14 4.98 -0.85
CA TYR A 122 -7.48 3.67 -0.85
C TYR A 122 -6.89 3.27 0.51
N GLY A 123 -7.63 3.54 1.60
CA GLY A 123 -7.19 3.24 2.96
C GLY A 123 -6.07 4.12 3.52
N LYS A 124 -5.63 5.15 2.77
CA LYS A 124 -4.53 6.05 3.14
C LYS A 124 -5.02 7.50 3.24
N PRO A 125 -4.58 8.27 4.23
CA PRO A 125 -4.83 9.70 4.29
C PRO A 125 -4.14 10.46 3.16
N TYR A 126 -4.87 11.36 2.55
CA TYR A 126 -4.38 12.33 1.57
C TYR A 126 -4.56 13.73 2.12
N VAL A 127 -3.56 14.55 1.95
CA VAL A 127 -3.52 15.93 2.46
C VAL A 127 -3.45 16.93 1.31
N PRO A 128 -4.02 18.14 1.46
CA PRO A 128 -3.93 19.19 0.44
C PRO A 128 -2.49 19.70 0.34
N LEU A 129 -1.89 19.51 -0.82
CA LEU A 129 -0.47 19.81 -1.08
C LEU A 129 -0.12 21.26 -0.76
N TYR A 130 -0.98 22.20 -1.18
CA TYR A 130 -0.71 23.65 -1.03
C TYR A 130 -0.56 24.07 0.43
N VAL A 131 -1.34 23.48 1.35
CA VAL A 131 -1.27 23.83 2.78
C VAL A 131 0.04 23.33 3.38
N VAL A 132 0.40 22.07 3.11
CA VAL A 132 1.65 21.49 3.62
C VAL A 132 2.85 22.28 3.09
N CYS A 133 2.89 22.55 1.79
CA CYS A 133 3.99 23.33 1.21
C CYS A 133 4.06 24.74 1.79
N SER A 134 2.92 25.43 1.95
CA SER A 134 2.88 26.78 2.53
C SER A 134 3.36 26.81 3.97
N VAL A 135 2.95 25.85 4.80
CA VAL A 135 3.32 25.80 6.22
C VAL A 135 4.82 25.49 6.38
N PHE A 136 5.35 24.57 5.63
CA PHE A 136 6.73 24.12 5.80
C PHE A 136 7.75 24.79 4.86
N GLY A 137 7.32 25.79 4.06
CA GLY A 137 8.21 26.52 3.17
C GLY A 137 8.74 25.65 2.01
N LEU A 138 7.96 24.67 1.58
CA LEU A 138 8.25 23.87 0.38
C LEU A 138 7.66 24.53 -0.85
N GLU A 139 8.27 24.27 -1.99
CA GLU A 139 7.71 24.61 -3.29
C GLU A 139 7.07 23.39 -3.94
N TYR A 140 6.08 23.59 -4.79
CA TYR A 140 5.59 22.52 -5.65
C TYR A 140 5.25 23.06 -7.04
N SER A 141 5.33 22.17 -8.01
CA SER A 141 4.96 22.44 -9.40
C SER A 141 4.04 21.33 -9.93
N TYR A 142 3.30 21.69 -10.99
CA TYR A 142 2.40 20.79 -11.69
C TYR A 142 2.62 20.96 -13.18
N ASN A 143 3.19 19.96 -13.83
CA ASN A 143 3.60 20.02 -15.21
C ASN A 143 3.02 18.87 -16.02
N GLN A 144 2.49 19.17 -17.21
CA GLN A 144 2.07 18.15 -18.15
C GLN A 144 3.29 17.52 -18.82
N LEU A 145 3.29 16.18 -18.90
CA LEU A 145 4.33 15.42 -19.59
C LEU A 145 3.95 15.25 -21.06
N SER A 146 4.62 15.95 -21.97
CA SER A 146 4.29 15.95 -23.39
C SER A 146 4.41 14.58 -24.08
N TYR A 147 5.17 13.66 -23.48
CA TYR A 147 5.44 12.32 -24.00
C TYR A 147 4.55 11.23 -23.38
N ILE A 148 3.65 11.56 -22.44
CA ILE A 148 2.67 10.64 -21.85
C ILE A 148 1.29 11.25 -22.03
N SER A 149 0.41 10.54 -22.75
CA SER A 149 -0.98 10.99 -22.91
C SER A 149 -1.66 11.08 -21.54
N GLN A 150 -2.18 12.27 -21.20
CA GLN A 150 -2.78 12.58 -19.90
C GLN A 150 -1.85 12.34 -18.69
N GLY A 151 -0.54 12.40 -18.91
CA GLY A 151 0.49 12.32 -17.88
C GLY A 151 0.84 13.67 -17.29
N TYR A 152 0.93 13.75 -15.98
CA TYR A 152 1.29 14.96 -15.23
C TYR A 152 2.31 14.64 -14.17
N LEU A 153 3.24 15.56 -13.93
CA LEU A 153 4.20 15.48 -12.83
C LEU A 153 3.83 16.51 -11.76
N VAL A 154 3.58 16.03 -10.56
CA VAL A 154 3.49 16.85 -9.34
C VAL A 154 4.85 16.77 -8.66
N ARG A 155 5.61 17.85 -8.63
CA ARG A 155 6.94 17.87 -8.03
C ARG A 155 6.94 18.72 -6.77
N ILE A 156 7.44 18.18 -5.67
CA ILE A 156 7.59 18.83 -4.36
C ILE A 156 9.08 19.07 -4.14
N LYS A 157 9.44 20.31 -3.80
CA LYS A 157 10.83 20.74 -3.70
C LYS A 157 11.11 21.36 -2.32
N SER A 158 12.20 20.96 -1.71
CA SER A 158 12.87 21.71 -0.65
C SER A 158 14.00 22.57 -1.25
N ALA A 159 14.72 23.29 -0.40
CA ALA A 159 15.91 24.04 -0.81
C ALA A 159 17.05 23.14 -1.38
N ASP A 160 16.96 21.84 -1.19
CA ASP A 160 17.96 20.87 -1.66
C ASP A 160 17.73 20.43 -3.12
N ALA A 161 16.62 20.83 -3.74
CA ALA A 161 16.37 20.54 -5.15
C ALA A 161 17.35 21.31 -6.04
N VAL A 162 18.08 20.61 -6.89
CA VAL A 162 19.14 21.18 -7.73
C VAL A 162 18.64 21.53 -9.15
N LEU A 163 17.78 20.68 -9.71
CA LEU A 163 17.31 20.84 -11.08
C LEU A 163 16.06 21.74 -11.14
N ASP A 164 15.99 22.60 -12.15
CA ASP A 164 14.71 23.20 -12.52
C ASP A 164 13.73 22.15 -13.06
N ASP A 165 12.46 22.51 -13.22
CA ASP A 165 11.42 21.55 -13.59
C ASP A 165 11.59 21.02 -15.03
N GLY A 166 12.04 21.86 -15.97
CA GLY A 166 12.25 21.45 -17.34
C GLY A 166 13.40 20.43 -17.46
N LEU A 167 14.54 20.75 -16.86
CA LEU A 167 15.70 19.86 -16.84
C LEU A 167 15.42 18.58 -16.06
N PHE A 168 14.67 18.67 -14.96
CA PHE A 168 14.25 17.48 -14.21
C PHE A 168 13.37 16.55 -15.05
N ILE A 169 12.34 17.07 -15.72
CA ILE A 169 11.45 16.28 -16.58
C ILE A 169 12.23 15.59 -17.69
N ASP A 170 13.17 16.30 -18.33
CA ASP A 170 13.97 15.72 -19.40
C ASP A 170 14.88 14.60 -18.89
N ARG A 171 15.57 14.80 -17.76
CA ARG A 171 16.45 13.80 -17.17
C ARG A 171 15.71 12.62 -16.57
N ALA A 172 14.53 12.85 -15.99
CA ALA A 172 13.71 11.83 -15.37
C ALA A 172 12.85 11.04 -16.37
N ARG A 173 12.85 11.40 -17.66
CA ARG A 173 11.98 10.81 -18.69
C ARG A 173 12.00 9.28 -18.70
N GLU A 174 13.17 8.68 -18.69
CA GLU A 174 13.32 7.23 -18.71
C GLU A 174 12.76 6.58 -17.42
N LEU A 175 13.07 7.18 -16.28
CA LEU A 175 12.56 6.71 -14.99
C LEU A 175 11.03 6.83 -14.90
N ILE A 176 10.46 7.94 -15.37
CA ILE A 176 9.01 8.15 -15.43
C ILE A 176 8.36 7.09 -16.34
N ASN A 177 8.95 6.80 -17.51
CA ASN A 177 8.45 5.74 -18.38
C ASN A 177 8.56 4.36 -17.75
N ASN A 178 9.61 4.07 -16.99
CA ASN A 178 9.74 2.83 -16.22
C ASN A 178 8.66 2.73 -15.15
N ARG A 179 8.41 3.80 -14.37
CA ARG A 179 7.31 3.85 -13.40
C ARG A 179 5.94 3.63 -14.04
N LEU A 180 5.72 4.21 -15.23
CA LEU A 180 4.49 3.99 -15.98
C LEU A 180 4.35 2.52 -16.40
N ARG A 181 5.40 1.93 -16.91
CA ARG A 181 5.40 0.52 -17.34
C ARG A 181 5.11 -0.41 -16.15
N ASP A 182 5.81 -0.21 -15.03
CA ASP A 182 5.60 -0.99 -13.80
C ASP A 182 4.15 -0.87 -13.32
N TYR A 183 3.60 0.34 -13.33
CA TYR A 183 2.21 0.61 -12.97
C TYR A 183 1.22 -0.06 -13.93
N THR A 184 1.42 0.06 -15.24
CA THR A 184 0.53 -0.56 -16.25
C THR A 184 0.62 -2.08 -16.20
N GLN A 185 1.79 -2.64 -15.97
CA GLN A 185 1.94 -4.09 -15.75
C GLN A 185 1.18 -4.56 -14.51
N SER A 186 1.17 -3.76 -13.43
CA SER A 186 0.41 -4.08 -12.22
C SER A 186 -1.12 -4.01 -12.41
N LEU A 187 -1.58 -3.30 -13.43
CA LEU A 187 -3.01 -3.16 -13.77
C LEU A 187 -3.47 -4.16 -14.85
N SER A 188 -2.54 -4.70 -15.65
CA SER A 188 -2.89 -5.63 -16.72
C SER A 188 -3.05 -7.03 -16.15
N PRO A 189 -4.16 -7.73 -16.43
CA PRO A 189 -4.21 -9.17 -16.30
C PRO A 189 -3.14 -9.72 -17.25
N ALA A 190 -2.28 -10.65 -16.78
CA ALA A 190 -1.17 -11.18 -17.56
C ALA A 190 -1.62 -11.63 -18.96
N GLU A 191 -1.12 -10.96 -20.01
CA GLU A 191 -1.26 -11.46 -21.39
C GLU A 191 -0.42 -12.74 -21.52
N THR A 192 -1.12 -13.85 -21.69
CA THR A 192 -0.53 -15.13 -22.08
C THR A 192 -0.01 -15.02 -23.51
N THR A 193 1.28 -15.27 -23.70
CA THR A 193 1.89 -15.54 -25.01
C THR A 193 1.12 -16.66 -25.71
N PRO A 194 0.78 -16.56 -27.01
CA PRO A 194 -0.04 -17.57 -27.68
C PRO A 194 0.79 -18.84 -27.89
N THR A 195 0.53 -19.86 -27.12
CA THR A 195 0.90 -21.24 -27.44
C THR A 195 -0.37 -21.96 -27.91
N ILE A 196 -0.23 -22.65 -29.02
CA ILE A 196 -1.19 -23.42 -29.82
C ILE A 196 -2.24 -24.17 -28.97
N PRO A 197 -3.53 -24.27 -29.41
CA PRO A 197 -4.65 -24.66 -28.56
C PRO A 197 -4.64 -26.17 -28.27
N VAL A 198 -4.42 -26.50 -27.00
CA VAL A 198 -4.96 -27.74 -26.42
C VAL A 198 -6.07 -27.26 -25.50
N SER A 199 -7.30 -27.64 -25.83
CA SER A 199 -8.49 -27.33 -25.05
C SER A 199 -8.32 -27.88 -23.63
N PRO A 200 -8.28 -27.02 -22.59
CA PRO A 200 -8.48 -27.47 -21.23
C PRO A 200 -9.88 -27.06 -20.78
N SER A 201 -10.57 -27.97 -20.16
CA SER A 201 -11.74 -27.71 -19.35
C SER A 201 -11.44 -26.55 -18.38
N GLU A 202 -12.31 -25.54 -18.34
CA GLU A 202 -12.25 -24.42 -17.39
C GLU A 202 -12.09 -24.96 -15.96
N PRO A 203 -11.09 -24.45 -15.20
CA PRO A 203 -11.06 -24.71 -13.76
C PRO A 203 -12.33 -24.12 -13.12
N PRO A 204 -12.92 -24.75 -12.14
CA PRO A 204 -14.08 -24.19 -11.46
C PRO A 204 -13.71 -22.81 -10.89
N GLU A 205 -14.55 -21.83 -11.18
CA GLU A 205 -14.48 -20.48 -10.63
C GLU A 205 -14.60 -20.58 -9.11
N VAL A 206 -13.49 -20.38 -8.39
CA VAL A 206 -13.49 -20.45 -6.92
C VAL A 206 -13.99 -19.10 -6.41
N ASP A 207 -15.21 -19.07 -5.89
CA ASP A 207 -15.75 -17.91 -5.18
C ASP A 207 -14.97 -17.69 -3.89
N GLY A 208 -13.93 -16.83 -3.96
CA GLY A 208 -13.12 -16.40 -2.80
C GLY A 208 -13.76 -15.30 -1.96
N GLY A 209 -14.99 -14.88 -2.27
CA GLY A 209 -15.63 -13.72 -1.64
C GLY A 209 -15.89 -13.82 -0.14
N ASN A 210 -15.84 -15.03 0.44
CA ASN A 210 -16.09 -15.29 1.85
C ASN A 210 -14.87 -15.86 2.62
N VAL A 211 -13.69 -15.88 2.02
CA VAL A 211 -12.49 -16.43 2.66
C VAL A 211 -11.68 -15.31 3.32
N ALA A 212 -11.65 -15.28 4.67
CA ALA A 212 -10.76 -14.40 5.40
C ALA A 212 -9.31 -14.89 5.28
N THR A 213 -8.44 -14.05 4.73
CA THR A 213 -7.02 -14.36 4.57
C THR A 213 -6.20 -13.54 5.56
N TYR A 214 -5.39 -14.22 6.37
CA TYR A 214 -4.46 -13.61 7.32
C TYR A 214 -3.03 -13.86 6.85
N LEU A 215 -2.29 -12.78 6.63
CA LEU A 215 -0.89 -12.85 6.21
C LEU A 215 0.03 -12.86 7.42
N ALA A 216 0.94 -13.83 7.47
CA ALA A 216 1.96 -13.91 8.52
C ALA A 216 3.34 -14.14 7.91
N PHE A 217 4.37 -13.52 8.49
CA PHE A 217 5.76 -13.67 8.11
C PHE A 217 6.56 -14.30 9.25
N ARG A 218 7.37 -15.31 8.92
CA ARG A 218 8.35 -15.90 9.82
C ARG A 218 9.71 -15.28 9.55
N CYS A 219 10.24 -14.53 10.51
CA CYS A 219 11.45 -13.73 10.35
C CYS A 219 12.55 -14.22 11.31
N GLU A 220 13.45 -15.05 10.79
CA GLU A 220 14.65 -15.53 11.49
C GLU A 220 15.78 -14.50 11.46
N SER A 221 15.77 -13.64 10.44
CA SER A 221 16.64 -12.46 10.28
C SER A 221 15.84 -11.23 9.89
N ALA A 222 16.49 -10.06 9.86
CA ALA A 222 15.89 -8.82 9.40
C ALA A 222 15.96 -8.63 7.87
N ASP A 223 16.56 -9.59 7.15
CA ASP A 223 16.77 -9.51 5.71
C ASP A 223 15.43 -9.37 4.96
N GLY A 224 15.34 -8.37 4.10
CA GLY A 224 14.13 -8.08 3.34
C GLY A 224 12.95 -7.50 4.14
N LEU A 225 13.02 -7.44 5.47
CA LEU A 225 11.91 -6.99 6.31
C LEU A 225 11.44 -5.57 6.00
N SER A 226 12.39 -4.66 5.75
CA SER A 226 12.08 -3.29 5.31
C SER A 226 11.33 -3.25 3.97
N ALA A 227 11.69 -4.11 3.03
CA ALA A 227 11.03 -4.18 1.72
C ALA A 227 9.60 -4.73 1.85
N ILE A 228 9.41 -5.75 2.68
CA ILE A 228 8.08 -6.30 3.01
C ILE A 228 7.20 -5.21 3.63
N LEU A 229 7.71 -4.48 4.63
CA LEU A 229 6.98 -3.38 5.28
C LEU A 229 6.62 -2.27 4.28
N ASN A 230 7.55 -1.87 3.40
CA ASN A 230 7.26 -0.89 2.36
C ASN A 230 6.11 -1.34 1.43
N THR A 231 6.08 -2.63 1.09
CA THR A 231 5.04 -3.20 0.25
C THR A 231 3.68 -3.21 0.96
N LEU A 232 3.65 -3.64 2.22
CA LEU A 232 2.43 -3.66 3.03
C LEU A 232 1.89 -2.25 3.28
N ASP A 233 2.76 -1.30 3.65
CA ASP A 233 2.41 0.11 3.80
C ASP A 233 1.85 0.69 2.48
N GLY A 234 2.47 0.32 1.35
CA GLY A 234 2.02 0.74 0.01
C GLY A 234 0.65 0.19 -0.38
N THR A 235 0.27 -0.98 0.12
CA THR A 235 -1.01 -1.66 -0.20
C THR A 235 -2.08 -1.47 0.87
N GLY A 236 -1.74 -0.89 2.03
CA GLY A 236 -2.64 -0.74 3.17
C GLY A 236 -3.04 -2.08 3.80
N GLN A 237 -2.22 -3.12 3.62
CA GLN A 237 -2.46 -4.45 4.18
C GLN A 237 -1.76 -4.60 5.52
N TYR A 238 -2.39 -5.32 6.42
CA TYR A 238 -1.82 -5.65 7.73
C TYR A 238 -1.34 -7.09 7.75
N ALA A 239 -0.29 -7.34 8.53
CA ALA A 239 0.30 -8.66 8.67
C ALA A 239 0.74 -8.93 10.11
N LEU A 240 0.97 -10.19 10.41
CA LEU A 240 1.56 -10.66 11.65
C LEU A 240 3.03 -11.04 11.37
N PHE A 241 3.95 -10.52 12.16
CA PHE A 241 5.37 -10.83 12.07
C PHE A 241 5.81 -11.67 13.27
N PHE A 242 6.22 -12.91 13.03
CA PHE A 242 6.86 -13.73 14.02
C PHE A 242 8.38 -13.50 13.95
N LEU A 243 8.91 -12.77 14.92
CA LEU A 243 10.31 -12.35 14.95
C LEU A 243 11.11 -13.26 15.90
N ALA A 244 12.27 -13.71 15.47
CA ALA A 244 13.23 -14.35 16.36
C ALA A 244 13.69 -13.36 17.47
N PRO A 245 13.99 -13.81 18.71
CA PRO A 245 14.37 -12.91 19.79
C PRO A 245 15.52 -11.99 19.46
N GLN A 246 16.55 -12.48 18.73
CA GLN A 246 17.68 -11.67 18.31
C GLN A 246 17.27 -10.54 17.35
N VAL A 247 16.32 -10.76 16.47
CA VAL A 247 15.81 -9.71 15.57
C VAL A 247 15.12 -8.61 16.37
N ILE A 248 14.39 -8.98 17.44
CA ILE A 248 13.73 -8.01 18.32
C ILE A 248 14.78 -7.15 19.04
N GLU A 249 15.85 -7.76 19.52
CA GLU A 249 16.91 -7.10 20.28
C GLU A 249 17.79 -6.20 19.41
N GLU A 250 18.16 -6.67 18.22
CA GLU A 250 19.12 -5.98 17.34
C GLU A 250 18.45 -4.93 16.45
N GLU A 251 17.19 -5.18 16.02
CA GLU A 251 16.50 -4.37 15.02
C GLU A 251 15.35 -3.54 15.61
N GLY A 252 15.57 -2.92 16.76
CA GLY A 252 14.55 -2.18 17.48
C GLY A 252 13.84 -1.09 16.69
N GLY A 253 14.49 -0.51 15.68
CA GLY A 253 13.88 0.44 14.76
C GLY A 253 12.81 -0.19 13.89
N LEU A 254 13.08 -1.37 13.34
CA LEU A 254 12.12 -2.12 12.53
C LEU A 254 10.95 -2.64 13.37
N VAL A 255 11.22 -3.13 14.58
CA VAL A 255 10.17 -3.61 15.49
C VAL A 255 9.20 -2.48 15.86
N ARG A 256 9.71 -1.30 16.20
CA ARG A 256 8.88 -0.11 16.45
C ARG A 256 8.10 0.31 15.22
N ARG A 257 8.68 0.20 14.03
CA ARG A 257 7.98 0.46 12.77
C ARG A 257 6.82 -0.52 12.57
N ILE A 258 7.06 -1.83 12.70
CA ILE A 258 6.03 -2.87 12.58
C ILE A 258 4.83 -2.55 13.48
N LEU A 259 5.08 -2.27 14.76
CA LEU A 259 4.04 -1.94 15.71
C LEU A 259 3.36 -0.58 15.41
N GLY A 260 4.16 0.43 15.04
CA GLY A 260 3.69 1.78 14.75
C GLY A 260 2.83 1.88 13.48
N THR A 261 3.04 1.00 12.50
CA THR A 261 2.24 0.93 11.28
C THR A 261 1.02 0.00 11.40
N GLY A 262 0.76 -0.53 12.60
CA GLY A 262 -0.45 -1.29 12.91
C GLY A 262 -0.36 -2.79 12.63
N HIS A 263 0.82 -3.30 12.29
CA HIS A 263 1.04 -4.73 12.19
C HIS A 263 1.14 -5.38 13.59
N SER A 264 0.94 -6.69 13.64
CA SER A 264 1.07 -7.46 14.88
C SER A 264 2.44 -8.11 14.98
N VAL A 265 2.95 -8.26 16.20
CA VAL A 265 4.21 -8.97 16.47
C VAL A 265 3.93 -10.20 17.32
N GLY A 266 4.45 -11.35 16.87
CA GLY A 266 4.57 -12.59 17.64
C GLY A 266 6.05 -12.95 17.81
N ILE A 267 6.33 -13.96 18.62
CA ILE A 267 7.68 -14.46 18.85
C ILE A 267 7.88 -15.75 18.07
N LEU A 268 8.96 -15.80 17.29
CA LEU A 268 9.43 -17.03 16.65
C LEU A 268 10.33 -17.78 17.61
N ALA A 269 9.94 -18.99 18.00
CA ALA A 269 10.68 -19.84 18.91
C ALA A 269 10.75 -21.26 18.36
N TRP A 270 11.62 -21.46 17.38
CA TRP A 270 11.76 -22.72 16.67
C TRP A 270 12.62 -23.72 17.45
N GLU A 271 13.61 -23.22 18.18
CA GLU A 271 14.48 -24.00 19.07
C GLU A 271 14.51 -23.34 20.45
N GLY A 272 14.54 -24.15 21.54
CA GLY A 272 14.58 -23.63 22.89
C GLY A 272 13.35 -22.77 23.27
N GLU A 273 12.18 -23.26 23.01
CA GLU A 273 10.91 -22.47 22.95
C GLU A 273 10.66 -21.62 24.19
N LYS A 274 10.90 -22.16 25.38
CA LYS A 274 10.61 -21.45 26.65
C LYS A 274 11.55 -20.27 26.86
N GLU A 275 12.83 -20.48 26.63
CA GLU A 275 13.88 -19.46 26.75
C GLU A 275 13.69 -18.40 25.67
N ALA A 276 13.44 -18.81 24.41
CA ALA A 276 13.21 -17.90 23.30
C ALA A 276 11.94 -17.05 23.50
N LEU A 277 10.84 -17.63 23.94
CA LEU A 277 9.61 -16.91 24.23
C LEU A 277 9.79 -15.91 25.38
N SER A 278 10.49 -16.29 26.44
CA SER A 278 10.77 -15.41 27.57
C SER A 278 11.67 -14.24 27.16
N ARG A 279 12.73 -14.52 26.40
CA ARG A 279 13.69 -13.53 25.89
C ARG A 279 13.02 -12.55 24.95
N GLY A 280 12.26 -13.04 23.95
CA GLY A 280 11.56 -12.19 22.99
C GLY A 280 10.49 -11.32 23.66
N ARG A 281 9.78 -11.83 24.68
CA ARG A 281 8.80 -11.03 25.42
C ARG A 281 9.44 -9.93 26.24
N LEU A 282 10.57 -10.19 26.90
CA LEU A 282 11.32 -9.18 27.64
C LEU A 282 11.86 -8.11 26.70
N ALA A 283 12.43 -8.51 25.57
CA ALA A 283 12.94 -7.58 24.56
C ALA A 283 11.83 -6.66 24.01
N LEU A 284 10.63 -7.17 23.72
CA LEU A 284 9.49 -6.35 23.30
C LEU A 284 9.02 -5.39 24.40
N GLU A 285 9.04 -5.83 25.65
CA GLU A 285 8.66 -4.97 26.77
C GLU A 285 9.63 -3.83 26.99
N GLU A 286 10.93 -4.08 26.91
CA GLU A 286 11.97 -3.04 27.02
C GLU A 286 11.95 -2.10 25.82
N LEU A 287 11.78 -2.63 24.61
CA LEU A 287 11.89 -1.88 23.37
C LEU A 287 10.68 -1.00 23.05
N ALA A 288 9.48 -1.53 23.29
CA ALA A 288 8.23 -0.96 22.79
C ALA A 288 7.13 -0.88 23.86
N HIS A 289 7.43 -1.20 25.12
CA HIS A 289 6.48 -1.22 26.24
C HIS A 289 5.20 -2.01 25.90
N THR A 290 5.36 -3.08 25.13
CA THR A 290 4.27 -3.94 24.70
C THR A 290 4.57 -5.40 25.03
N ARG A 291 3.51 -6.21 25.10
CA ARG A 291 3.61 -7.66 25.31
C ARG A 291 2.81 -8.38 24.24
N THR A 292 3.27 -9.56 23.85
CA THR A 292 2.54 -10.45 22.97
C THR A 292 2.36 -11.82 23.62
N THR A 293 1.27 -12.47 23.31
CA THR A 293 1.01 -13.89 23.61
C THR A 293 1.07 -14.73 22.32
N LEU A 294 1.34 -14.11 21.17
CA LEU A 294 1.41 -14.81 19.89
C LEU A 294 2.78 -15.47 19.74
N ALA A 295 2.78 -16.74 19.41
CA ALA A 295 3.98 -17.55 19.22
C ALA A 295 3.92 -18.40 17.96
N TYR A 296 5.05 -18.52 17.28
CA TYR A 296 5.28 -19.51 16.22
C TYR A 296 6.30 -20.54 16.74
N VAL A 297 5.83 -21.76 16.95
CA VAL A 297 6.59 -22.83 17.60
C VAL A 297 6.37 -24.16 16.87
N PRO A 298 7.26 -25.15 17.03
CA PRO A 298 7.04 -26.48 16.49
C PRO A 298 5.75 -27.11 17.01
N ASP A 299 5.13 -27.97 16.19
CA ASP A 299 3.84 -28.62 16.52
C ASP A 299 3.87 -29.35 17.87
N GLY A 300 4.99 -29.98 18.20
CA GLY A 300 5.13 -30.72 19.49
C GLY A 300 5.12 -29.85 20.75
N ALA A 301 5.45 -28.58 20.63
CA ALA A 301 5.48 -27.63 21.76
C ALA A 301 4.14 -26.92 22.01
N ARG A 302 3.24 -26.90 21.01
CA ARG A 302 2.00 -26.10 21.02
C ARG A 302 1.11 -26.36 22.22
N ALA A 303 0.70 -27.60 22.41
CA ALA A 303 -0.27 -27.95 23.47
C ALA A 303 0.18 -27.49 24.87
N GLY A 304 1.45 -27.72 25.22
CA GLY A 304 1.98 -27.30 26.51
C GLY A 304 2.16 -25.78 26.65
N LEU A 305 2.31 -25.03 25.56
CA LEU A 305 2.39 -23.57 25.56
C LEU A 305 1.00 -22.94 25.60
N GLU A 306 0.03 -23.51 24.91
CA GLU A 306 -1.36 -23.07 24.92
C GLU A 306 -1.99 -23.22 26.34
N GLU A 307 -1.66 -24.28 27.05
CA GLU A 307 -2.04 -24.43 28.50
C GLU A 307 -1.43 -23.32 29.36
N GLN A 308 -0.31 -22.71 28.95
CA GLN A 308 0.34 -21.60 29.65
C GLN A 308 -0.16 -20.22 29.18
N GLY A 309 -1.18 -20.19 28.30
CA GLY A 309 -1.81 -18.96 27.82
C GLY A 309 -1.16 -18.35 26.58
N TRP A 310 -0.28 -19.09 25.87
CA TRP A 310 0.22 -18.67 24.56
C TRP A 310 -0.82 -18.99 23.47
N VAL A 311 -0.85 -18.16 22.44
CA VAL A 311 -1.63 -18.39 21.22
C VAL A 311 -0.65 -18.83 20.14
N CYS A 312 -0.60 -20.14 19.90
CA CYS A 312 0.34 -20.72 18.95
C CYS A 312 -0.24 -20.67 17.53
N TRP A 313 0.46 -19.97 16.64
CA TRP A 313 0.05 -19.84 15.25
C TRP A 313 0.17 -21.18 14.52
N LYS A 314 -0.86 -21.48 13.73
CA LYS A 314 -0.85 -22.62 12.80
C LYS A 314 -1.30 -22.12 11.43
N GLU A 315 -0.38 -22.13 10.50
CA GLU A 315 -0.67 -21.74 9.13
C GLU A 315 -1.55 -22.78 8.41
N THR A 316 -2.40 -22.28 7.55
CA THR A 316 -3.19 -23.08 6.61
C THR A 316 -2.39 -23.37 5.34
N LEU A 317 -1.52 -22.42 4.98
CA LEU A 317 -0.65 -22.48 3.81
C LEU A 317 0.70 -21.88 4.18
N TYR A 318 1.77 -22.64 3.97
CA TYR A 318 3.15 -22.17 4.07
C TYR A 318 3.76 -22.06 2.68
N LEU A 319 4.46 -20.95 2.44
CA LEU A 319 5.18 -20.68 1.20
C LEU A 319 6.65 -20.41 1.53
N GLU A 320 7.55 -21.19 0.96
CA GLU A 320 8.99 -21.00 1.12
C GLU A 320 9.47 -19.75 0.37
N PRO A 321 10.47 -19.03 0.91
CA PRO A 321 11.20 -18.02 0.15
C PRO A 321 11.85 -18.69 -1.08
N GLY A 322 11.45 -18.32 -2.27
CA GLY A 322 11.93 -18.94 -3.51
C GLY A 322 10.85 -19.65 -4.31
N ASP A 323 9.71 -20.02 -3.70
CA ASP A 323 8.54 -20.53 -4.42
C ASP A 323 7.82 -19.41 -5.21
N SER A 324 8.16 -18.15 -4.98
CA SER A 324 7.55 -16.99 -5.61
C SER A 324 8.24 -16.64 -6.92
N VAL A 325 7.73 -17.13 -8.00
CA VAL A 325 8.12 -16.75 -9.37
C VAL A 325 7.16 -15.67 -9.89
N GLY A 326 7.24 -14.48 -9.36
CA GLY A 326 6.39 -13.34 -9.77
C GLY A 326 4.97 -13.35 -9.21
N GLY A 327 4.38 -12.17 -9.06
CA GLY A 327 3.11 -11.97 -8.34
C GLY A 327 1.92 -12.78 -8.86
N THR A 328 1.82 -13.02 -10.17
CA THR A 328 0.69 -13.74 -10.78
C THR A 328 0.78 -15.25 -10.52
N ALA A 329 1.98 -15.83 -10.62
CA ALA A 329 2.19 -17.25 -10.32
C ALA A 329 2.00 -17.52 -8.82
N PHE A 330 2.41 -16.60 -7.95
CA PHE A 330 2.17 -16.65 -6.52
C PHE A 330 0.67 -16.60 -6.20
N ALA A 331 -0.07 -15.63 -6.76
CA ALA A 331 -1.51 -15.53 -6.59
C ALA A 331 -2.23 -16.81 -7.07
N GLY A 332 -1.85 -17.35 -8.23
CA GLY A 332 -2.37 -18.61 -8.75
C GLY A 332 -2.11 -19.80 -7.82
N THR A 333 -0.91 -19.89 -7.23
CA THR A 333 -0.57 -20.93 -6.26
C THR A 333 -1.43 -20.83 -5.00
N VAL A 334 -1.61 -19.61 -4.47
CA VAL A 334 -2.45 -19.35 -3.29
C VAL A 334 -3.91 -19.73 -3.58
N LEU A 335 -4.47 -19.23 -4.68
CA LEU A 335 -5.86 -19.51 -5.07
C LEU A 335 -6.12 -20.99 -5.31
N ASN A 336 -5.22 -21.70 -6.00
CA ASN A 336 -5.34 -23.12 -6.23
C ASN A 336 -5.33 -23.93 -4.92
N ARG A 337 -4.50 -23.55 -3.96
CA ARG A 337 -4.44 -24.25 -2.65
C ARG A 337 -5.64 -23.89 -1.76
N LEU A 338 -6.22 -22.69 -1.89
CA LEU A 338 -7.46 -22.32 -1.20
C LEU A 338 -8.69 -23.01 -1.81
N GLY A 339 -8.71 -23.21 -3.13
CA GLY A 339 -9.82 -23.86 -3.86
C GLY A 339 -9.88 -25.39 -3.75
N THR A 340 -8.85 -26.04 -3.21
CA THR A 340 -8.81 -27.51 -2.99
C THR A 340 -9.30 -27.95 -1.61
N ARG A 341 -9.98 -27.10 -0.86
CA ARG A 341 -10.49 -27.41 0.50
C ARG A 341 -12.00 -27.45 0.57
#